data_0030da3599f99e5549774e73d81040fb
#
_entry.id   0030da3599f99e5549774e73d81040fb
#
_cell.length_a   1.000
_cell.length_b   1.000
_cell.length_c   1.000
_cell.angle_alpha   90.00
_cell.angle_beta   90.00
_cell.angle_gamma   90.00
#
_symmetry.space_group_name_H-M   'P 1'
#
loop_
_entity.id
_entity.type
_entity.pdbx_description
1 polymer ?
#
loop_
_entity_poly.entity_id
_entity_poly.type
_entity_poly.pdbx_seq_one_letter_code
_entity_poly.pdbx_strand_id
1 'polypeptide(L)'
;MTQVKVAALQLPFSDCVEENIEAVSKLVREAAAQGAKIILPPELFEGHYFCRTHDEDHFARALPVGEHPVVAAMQALARELEVYIPTSFYEADGHHHYNSLAMIDDEGEIMGVYRKSHIPDGPGYSEKFYFRPGNTGFKVWKTKYGTIGVGICWDQWYPETARAMMLMGADILLYPTAIGTEPHDPDLDTSRLWRRAMIGHAVSNVVPVVASNRIGTEGDQRFYGHSFICDERGDYLAEFGPSETGVLVATVDTVQAKKHRAAFGFFRDRRPELYGRLTQDI
;
A
#
# COMPACT_ATOMS: atom_id res chain seq x y z
N MET A 1 11.75 -19.85 -5.88
CA MET A 1 12.59 -19.25 -4.82
C MET A 1 11.74 -19.18 -3.56
N THR A 2 12.32 -19.43 -2.40
CA THR A 2 11.60 -19.50 -1.13
C THR A 2 11.64 -18.18 -0.35
N GLN A 3 12.66 -17.36 -0.62
CA GLN A 3 12.92 -16.10 0.07
C GLN A 3 13.02 -14.97 -0.93
N VAL A 4 12.43 -13.83 -0.59
CA VAL A 4 12.50 -12.60 -1.38
C VAL A 4 12.76 -11.41 -0.47
N LYS A 5 13.63 -10.50 -0.90
CA LYS A 5 13.79 -9.21 -0.25
C LYS A 5 12.71 -8.26 -0.73
N VAL A 6 11.99 -7.69 0.21
CA VAL A 6 10.96 -6.67 0.00
C VAL A 6 11.40 -5.37 0.64
N ALA A 7 10.90 -4.24 0.14
CA ALA A 7 11.21 -2.94 0.70
C ALA A 7 9.96 -2.08 0.89
N ALA A 8 9.99 -1.24 1.93
CA ALA A 8 9.05 -0.14 2.15
C ALA A 8 9.81 1.18 2.21
N LEU A 9 9.31 2.20 1.52
CA LEU A 9 9.90 3.53 1.51
C LEU A 9 9.18 4.43 2.52
N GLN A 10 9.94 5.33 3.15
CA GLN A 10 9.39 6.37 4.02
C GLN A 10 10.10 7.69 3.75
N LEU A 11 9.35 8.73 3.38
CA LEU A 11 9.88 10.06 3.08
C LEU A 11 8.78 11.13 3.17
N PRO A 12 9.16 12.42 3.33
CA PRO A 12 8.24 13.52 3.14
C PRO A 12 8.07 13.82 1.66
N PHE A 13 6.99 14.53 1.32
CA PHE A 13 6.71 14.98 -0.04
C PHE A 13 6.55 16.49 -0.12
N SER A 14 6.76 17.05 -1.32
CA SER A 14 6.49 18.44 -1.69
C SER A 14 5.29 18.49 -2.64
N ASP A 15 4.87 19.71 -3.02
CA ASP A 15 3.82 19.89 -4.05
C ASP A 15 4.35 19.76 -5.48
N CYS A 16 5.65 19.53 -5.66
CA CYS A 16 6.28 19.36 -6.97
C CYS A 16 6.40 17.88 -7.32
N VAL A 17 5.70 17.47 -8.35
CA VAL A 17 5.67 16.07 -8.83
C VAL A 17 7.06 15.57 -9.19
N GLU A 18 7.85 16.41 -9.88
CA GLU A 18 9.19 16.07 -10.35
C GLU A 18 10.16 15.82 -9.18
N GLU A 19 10.11 16.66 -8.14
CA GLU A 19 10.92 16.48 -6.92
C GLU A 19 10.56 15.18 -6.20
N ASN A 20 9.28 14.87 -6.13
CA ASN A 20 8.81 13.63 -5.49
C ASN A 20 9.20 12.39 -6.29
N ILE A 21 9.11 12.45 -7.62
CA ILE A 21 9.60 11.37 -8.51
C ILE A 21 11.09 11.16 -8.30
N GLU A 22 11.90 12.22 -8.24
CA GLU A 22 13.34 12.12 -8.01
C GLU A 22 13.64 11.50 -6.64
N ALA A 23 12.98 11.99 -5.59
CA ALA A 23 13.17 11.50 -4.22
C ALA A 23 12.80 10.01 -4.09
N VAL A 24 11.66 9.60 -4.63
CA VAL A 24 11.23 8.19 -4.64
C VAL A 24 12.18 7.35 -5.49
N SER A 25 12.59 7.84 -6.66
CA SER A 25 13.53 7.14 -7.55
C SER A 25 14.86 6.85 -6.88
N LYS A 26 15.37 7.80 -6.11
CA LYS A 26 16.60 7.60 -5.31
C LYS A 26 16.45 6.46 -4.32
N LEU A 27 15.35 6.43 -3.56
CA LEU A 27 15.10 5.39 -2.57
C LEU A 27 14.81 4.03 -3.24
N VAL A 28 14.13 4.00 -4.38
CA VAL A 28 13.93 2.76 -5.16
C VAL A 28 15.28 2.17 -5.59
N ARG A 29 16.22 3.01 -6.09
CA ARG A 29 17.58 2.56 -6.45
C ARG A 29 18.34 2.03 -5.23
N GLU A 30 18.22 2.71 -4.09
CA GLU A 30 18.83 2.27 -2.84
C GLU A 30 18.27 0.91 -2.38
N ALA A 31 16.96 0.71 -2.45
CA ALA A 31 16.31 -0.57 -2.13
C ALA A 31 16.78 -1.69 -3.06
N ALA A 32 16.82 -1.43 -4.37
CA ALA A 32 17.28 -2.38 -5.37
C ALA A 32 18.77 -2.74 -5.16
N ALA A 33 19.62 -1.77 -4.83
CA ALA A 33 21.03 -2.00 -4.51
C ALA A 33 21.22 -2.90 -3.27
N GLN A 34 20.27 -2.87 -2.32
CA GLN A 34 20.24 -3.79 -1.17
C GLN A 34 19.62 -5.15 -1.53
N GLY A 35 19.22 -5.35 -2.78
CA GLY A 35 18.68 -6.60 -3.34
C GLY A 35 17.18 -6.76 -3.20
N ALA A 36 16.43 -5.71 -2.88
CA ALA A 36 14.97 -5.77 -2.89
C ALA A 36 14.44 -6.04 -4.29
N LYS A 37 13.42 -6.89 -4.39
CA LYS A 37 12.76 -7.27 -5.65
C LYS A 37 11.31 -6.80 -5.73
N ILE A 38 10.72 -6.43 -4.61
CA ILE A 38 9.40 -5.81 -4.51
C ILE A 38 9.59 -4.57 -3.64
N ILE A 39 9.31 -3.39 -4.19
CA ILE A 39 9.59 -2.11 -3.55
C ILE A 39 8.30 -1.31 -3.48
N LEU A 40 7.86 -0.95 -2.28
CA LEU A 40 6.60 -0.28 -2.02
C LEU A 40 6.82 1.20 -1.67
N PRO A 41 6.52 2.15 -2.57
CA PRO A 41 6.38 3.56 -2.24
C PRO A 41 5.10 3.84 -1.43
N PRO A 42 5.01 5.00 -0.74
CA PRO A 42 3.78 5.46 -0.09
C PRO A 42 2.64 5.76 -1.09
N GLU A 43 1.42 5.86 -0.56
CA GLU A 43 0.22 6.24 -1.31
C GLU A 43 0.32 7.68 -1.84
N LEU A 44 -0.17 7.91 -3.09
CA LEU A 44 -0.32 9.24 -3.72
C LEU A 44 0.93 10.13 -3.57
N PHE A 45 2.11 9.56 -3.84
CA PHE A 45 3.38 10.25 -3.63
C PHE A 45 3.69 11.34 -4.67
N GLU A 46 2.77 11.60 -5.58
CA GLU A 46 2.87 12.65 -6.59
C GLU A 46 2.86 14.07 -6.02
N GLY A 47 2.47 14.24 -4.74
CA GLY A 47 2.41 15.55 -4.10
C GLY A 47 2.04 15.46 -2.63
N HIS A 48 1.79 16.63 -2.03
CA HIS A 48 1.10 16.67 -0.75
C HIS A 48 -0.23 15.92 -0.82
N TYR A 49 -0.67 15.36 0.29
CA TYR A 49 -1.96 14.66 0.39
C TYR A 49 -3.11 15.66 0.29
N PHE A 50 -3.51 15.97 -0.95
CA PHE A 50 -4.49 16.99 -1.28
C PHE A 50 -5.88 16.71 -0.69
N CYS A 51 -6.18 15.47 -0.35
CA CYS A 51 -7.47 15.08 0.25
C CYS A 51 -7.70 15.60 1.68
N ARG A 52 -6.79 16.42 2.21
CA ARG A 52 -6.98 17.09 3.51
C ARG A 52 -8.12 18.12 3.48
N THR A 53 -8.35 18.73 2.32
CA THR A 53 -9.35 19.80 2.11
C THR A 53 -10.16 19.52 0.86
N HIS A 54 -11.28 20.22 0.70
CA HIS A 54 -12.02 20.28 -0.56
C HIS A 54 -11.47 21.45 -1.39
N ASP A 55 -10.87 21.12 -2.52
CA ASP A 55 -10.35 22.10 -3.47
C ASP A 55 -10.52 21.54 -4.89
N GLU A 56 -11.38 22.20 -5.68
CA GLU A 56 -11.72 21.77 -7.03
C GLU A 56 -10.52 21.82 -7.99
N ASP A 57 -9.52 22.65 -7.73
CA ASP A 57 -8.32 22.77 -8.57
C ASP A 57 -7.51 21.45 -8.58
N HIS A 58 -7.63 20.63 -7.55
CA HIS A 58 -6.96 19.33 -7.50
C HIS A 58 -7.52 18.30 -8.49
N PHE A 59 -8.72 18.46 -9.04
CA PHE A 59 -9.22 17.55 -10.07
C PHE A 59 -8.37 17.58 -11.35
N ALA A 60 -7.68 18.70 -11.62
CA ALA A 60 -6.76 18.80 -12.77
C ALA A 60 -5.50 17.91 -12.65
N ARG A 61 -5.22 17.37 -11.46
CA ARG A 61 -4.06 16.48 -11.20
C ARG A 61 -4.33 15.04 -11.65
N ALA A 62 -5.60 14.64 -11.78
CA ALA A 62 -5.96 13.29 -12.17
C ALA A 62 -5.64 13.03 -13.65
N LEU A 63 -4.95 11.94 -13.93
CA LEU A 63 -4.58 11.55 -15.31
C LEU A 63 -4.88 10.07 -15.56
N PRO A 64 -5.14 9.68 -16.81
CA PRO A 64 -5.18 8.28 -17.19
C PRO A 64 -3.87 7.56 -16.84
N VAL A 65 -3.95 6.28 -16.50
CA VAL A 65 -2.78 5.49 -16.10
C VAL A 65 -1.61 5.54 -17.07
N GLY A 66 -1.90 5.55 -18.37
CA GLY A 66 -0.88 5.62 -19.44
C GLY A 66 -0.26 7.00 -19.66
N GLU A 67 -0.80 8.04 -19.05
CA GLU A 67 -0.33 9.43 -19.17
C GLU A 67 0.23 9.96 -17.85
N HIS A 68 0.14 9.18 -16.77
CA HIS A 68 0.49 9.64 -15.43
C HIS A 68 2.02 9.63 -15.22
N PRO A 69 2.65 10.78 -14.88
CA PRO A 69 4.11 10.92 -14.82
C PRO A 69 4.77 10.00 -13.79
N VAL A 70 4.15 9.80 -12.62
CA VAL A 70 4.71 8.89 -11.60
C VAL A 70 4.67 7.44 -12.08
N VAL A 71 3.63 7.03 -12.80
CA VAL A 71 3.55 5.67 -13.36
C VAL A 71 4.64 5.46 -14.41
N ALA A 72 4.80 6.40 -15.35
CA ALA A 72 5.83 6.33 -16.37
C ALA A 72 7.25 6.28 -15.77
N ALA A 73 7.52 7.08 -14.75
CA ALA A 73 8.81 7.06 -14.05
C ALA A 73 9.09 5.72 -13.36
N MET A 74 8.08 5.16 -12.67
CA MET A 74 8.24 3.86 -11.99
C MET A 74 8.33 2.68 -12.98
N GLN A 75 7.69 2.75 -14.15
CA GLN A 75 7.88 1.77 -15.23
C GLN A 75 9.33 1.76 -15.74
N ALA A 76 9.91 2.95 -15.95
CA ALA A 76 11.31 3.06 -16.37
C ALA A 76 12.27 2.46 -15.32
N LEU A 77 12.04 2.78 -14.01
CA LEU A 77 12.85 2.24 -12.92
C LEU A 77 12.68 0.74 -12.73
N ALA A 78 11.45 0.25 -12.81
CA ALA A 78 11.16 -1.18 -12.66
C ALA A 78 11.91 -2.00 -13.71
N ARG A 79 11.88 -1.54 -14.97
CA ARG A 79 12.63 -2.16 -16.09
C ARG A 79 14.14 -2.06 -15.89
N GLU A 80 14.65 -0.90 -15.49
CA GLU A 80 16.09 -0.67 -15.32
C GLU A 80 16.68 -1.56 -14.21
N LEU A 81 15.93 -1.70 -13.10
CA LEU A 81 16.41 -2.35 -11.88
C LEU A 81 15.93 -3.81 -11.75
N GLU A 82 15.10 -4.28 -12.67
CA GLU A 82 14.46 -5.60 -12.65
C GLU A 82 13.74 -5.87 -11.32
N VAL A 83 12.83 -4.94 -10.94
CA VAL A 83 12.07 -4.96 -9.68
C VAL A 83 10.57 -4.71 -9.91
N TYR A 84 9.73 -5.21 -9.01
CA TYR A 84 8.29 -4.91 -8.99
C TYR A 84 8.03 -3.66 -8.17
N ILE A 85 7.25 -2.71 -8.72
CA ILE A 85 6.92 -1.45 -8.04
C ILE A 85 5.41 -1.21 -8.10
N PRO A 86 4.65 -1.57 -7.05
CA PRO A 86 3.26 -1.13 -6.90
C PRO A 86 3.22 0.39 -6.75
N THR A 87 2.62 1.09 -7.69
CA THR A 87 2.67 2.55 -7.80
C THR A 87 1.29 3.15 -7.62
N SER A 88 1.07 3.85 -6.51
CA SER A 88 -0.18 4.59 -6.26
C SER A 88 -0.19 5.91 -7.03
N PHE A 89 -1.38 6.29 -7.54
CA PHE A 89 -1.56 7.50 -8.35
C PHE A 89 -3.02 7.96 -8.36
N TYR A 90 -3.25 9.25 -8.68
CA TYR A 90 -4.57 9.83 -8.87
C TYR A 90 -5.07 9.57 -10.30
N GLU A 91 -5.99 8.62 -10.44
CA GLU A 91 -6.48 8.17 -11.74
C GLU A 91 -7.69 8.97 -12.23
N ALA A 92 -7.64 9.41 -13.49
CA ALA A 92 -8.81 9.80 -14.28
C ALA A 92 -9.22 8.66 -15.21
N ASP A 93 -10.51 8.27 -15.20
CA ASP A 93 -11.12 7.32 -16.12
C ASP A 93 -12.46 7.86 -16.62
N GLY A 94 -12.44 8.47 -17.80
CA GLY A 94 -13.54 9.23 -18.35
C GLY A 94 -13.91 10.41 -17.46
N HIS A 95 -15.12 10.40 -16.90
CA HIS A 95 -15.60 11.43 -15.96
C HIS A 95 -15.42 11.02 -14.48
N HIS A 96 -14.69 9.95 -14.22
CA HIS A 96 -14.54 9.41 -12.87
C HIS A 96 -13.10 9.52 -12.39
N HIS A 97 -12.95 9.71 -11.08
CA HIS A 97 -11.65 9.80 -10.44
C HIS A 97 -11.52 8.71 -9.38
N TYR A 98 -10.32 8.13 -9.28
CA TYR A 98 -10.03 7.04 -8.36
C TYR A 98 -8.67 7.24 -7.68
N ASN A 99 -8.57 6.79 -6.45
CA ASN A 99 -7.30 6.49 -5.82
C ASN A 99 -6.88 5.11 -6.28
N SER A 100 -5.84 5.02 -7.08
CA SER A 100 -5.49 3.82 -7.83
C SER A 100 -4.06 3.38 -7.60
N LEU A 101 -3.79 2.13 -7.92
CA LEU A 101 -2.46 1.55 -7.90
C LEU A 101 -2.22 0.74 -9.18
N ALA A 102 -1.20 1.11 -9.92
CA ALA A 102 -0.67 0.32 -11.02
C ALA A 102 0.37 -0.67 -10.48
N MET A 103 0.14 -1.97 -10.71
CA MET A 103 1.15 -2.99 -10.41
C MET A 103 2.11 -3.09 -11.58
N ILE A 104 3.34 -2.64 -11.39
CA ILE A 104 4.39 -2.63 -12.42
C ILE A 104 5.33 -3.80 -12.18
N ASP A 105 5.58 -4.58 -13.23
CA ASP A 105 6.48 -5.73 -13.18
C ASP A 105 7.94 -5.35 -13.43
N ASP A 106 8.81 -6.34 -13.33
CA ASP A 106 10.26 -6.19 -13.51
C ASP A 106 10.72 -5.99 -14.97
N GLU A 107 9.79 -5.99 -15.91
CA GLU A 107 10.00 -5.58 -17.31
C GLU A 107 9.48 -4.15 -17.56
N GLY A 108 8.89 -3.50 -16.51
CA GLY A 108 8.29 -2.18 -16.56
C GLY A 108 6.89 -2.16 -17.17
N GLU A 109 6.25 -3.31 -17.30
CA GLU A 109 4.90 -3.41 -17.84
C GLU A 109 3.84 -3.34 -16.72
N ILE A 110 2.69 -2.72 -17.02
CA ILE A 110 1.58 -2.63 -16.07
C ILE A 110 0.80 -3.95 -16.10
N MET A 111 0.91 -4.74 -15.03
CA MET A 111 0.18 -6.00 -14.86
C MET A 111 -1.33 -5.79 -14.64
N GLY A 112 -1.73 -4.58 -14.31
CA GLY A 112 -3.11 -4.17 -14.07
C GLY A 112 -3.23 -3.08 -13.02
N VAL A 113 -4.43 -2.56 -12.87
CA VAL A 113 -4.76 -1.47 -11.93
C VAL A 113 -5.73 -1.97 -10.87
N TYR A 114 -5.47 -1.63 -9.62
CA TYR A 114 -6.39 -1.74 -8.50
C TYR A 114 -6.88 -0.35 -8.11
N ARG A 115 -8.17 -0.18 -7.94
CA ARG A 115 -8.81 1.04 -7.45
C ARG A 115 -9.23 0.83 -6.00
N LYS A 116 -8.82 1.72 -5.11
CA LYS A 116 -9.08 1.66 -3.66
C LYS A 116 -10.55 1.41 -3.39
N SER A 117 -10.86 0.33 -2.68
CA SER A 117 -12.23 -0.12 -2.45
C SER A 117 -12.93 0.68 -1.38
N HIS A 118 -12.23 0.97 -0.28
CA HIS A 118 -12.77 1.69 0.86
C HIS A 118 -12.22 3.12 0.86
N ILE A 119 -13.11 4.09 0.72
CA ILE A 119 -12.76 5.51 0.64
C ILE A 119 -13.10 6.17 1.97
N PRO A 120 -12.09 6.71 2.71
CA PRO A 120 -12.34 7.42 3.96
C PRO A 120 -13.04 8.76 3.71
N ASP A 121 -13.70 9.25 4.76
CA ASP A 121 -14.27 10.58 4.80
C ASP A 121 -14.24 11.11 6.23
N GLY A 122 -13.67 12.29 6.40
CA GLY A 122 -13.53 12.93 7.71
C GLY A 122 -12.54 14.09 7.68
N PRO A 123 -12.44 14.86 8.76
CA PRO A 123 -11.48 15.96 8.86
C PRO A 123 -10.06 15.47 8.56
N GLY A 124 -9.38 16.11 7.60
CA GLY A 124 -8.05 15.72 7.16
C GLY A 124 -8.00 14.54 6.17
N TYR A 125 -9.13 13.86 5.91
CA TYR A 125 -9.23 12.69 5.03
C TYR A 125 -10.49 12.74 4.17
N SER A 126 -10.73 13.85 3.46
CA SER A 126 -11.93 14.08 2.64
C SER A 126 -11.81 13.39 1.26
N GLU A 127 -11.45 12.12 1.24
CA GLU A 127 -11.24 11.39 -0.02
C GLU A 127 -12.52 11.21 -0.85
N LYS A 128 -13.70 11.14 -0.21
CA LYS A 128 -14.98 11.00 -0.94
C LYS A 128 -15.34 12.21 -1.80
N PHE A 129 -14.73 13.37 -1.54
CA PHE A 129 -14.89 14.52 -2.42
C PHE A 129 -14.22 14.30 -3.78
N TYR A 130 -13.10 13.59 -3.80
CA TYR A 130 -12.27 13.37 -4.99
C TYR A 130 -12.53 12.01 -5.66
N PHE A 131 -12.70 10.94 -4.89
CA PHE A 131 -12.66 9.58 -5.39
C PHE A 131 -13.99 8.86 -5.27
N ARG A 132 -14.32 8.11 -6.29
CA ARG A 132 -15.33 7.05 -6.20
C ARG A 132 -14.72 5.80 -5.54
N PRO A 133 -15.55 5.00 -4.85
CA PRO A 133 -15.15 3.63 -4.48
C PRO A 133 -14.71 2.84 -5.71
N GLY A 134 -13.63 2.07 -5.54
CA GLY A 134 -13.07 1.25 -6.60
C GLY A 134 -14.06 0.22 -7.14
N ASN A 135 -14.03 0.01 -8.44
CA ASN A 135 -14.88 -0.93 -9.18
C ASN A 135 -14.12 -2.13 -9.75
N THR A 136 -12.85 -2.32 -9.36
CA THR A 136 -12.01 -3.41 -9.85
C THR A 136 -12.13 -4.68 -9.03
N GLY A 137 -12.77 -4.63 -7.86
CA GLY A 137 -12.67 -5.66 -6.85
C GLY A 137 -11.25 -5.77 -6.27
N PHE A 138 -11.07 -6.60 -5.24
CA PHE A 138 -9.74 -6.92 -4.74
C PHE A 138 -8.94 -7.68 -5.80
N LYS A 139 -7.61 -7.46 -5.80
CA LYS A 139 -6.72 -8.05 -6.79
C LYS A 139 -5.49 -8.67 -6.16
N VAL A 140 -4.97 -9.68 -6.85
CA VAL A 140 -3.66 -10.25 -6.58
C VAL A 140 -2.90 -10.43 -7.90
N TRP A 141 -1.58 -10.30 -7.86
CA TRP A 141 -0.73 -10.43 -9.03
C TRP A 141 0.33 -11.50 -8.82
N LYS A 142 0.45 -12.39 -9.78
CA LYS A 142 1.50 -13.41 -9.78
C LYS A 142 2.80 -12.80 -10.26
N THR A 143 3.84 -12.90 -9.43
CA THR A 143 5.19 -12.45 -9.75
C THR A 143 6.16 -13.64 -9.75
N LYS A 144 7.42 -13.38 -10.13
CA LYS A 144 8.50 -14.37 -10.04
C LYS A 144 8.79 -14.80 -8.59
N TYR A 145 8.33 -14.00 -7.59
CA TYR A 145 8.65 -14.17 -6.18
C TYR A 145 7.47 -14.62 -5.31
N GLY A 146 6.30 -14.77 -5.89
CA GLY A 146 5.07 -15.14 -5.22
C GLY A 146 3.89 -14.28 -5.69
N THR A 147 2.73 -14.53 -5.13
CA THR A 147 1.53 -13.76 -5.44
C THR A 147 1.41 -12.60 -4.44
N ILE A 148 1.25 -11.39 -4.95
CA ILE A 148 1.16 -10.16 -4.18
C ILE A 148 -0.29 -9.69 -4.11
N GLY A 149 -0.81 -9.41 -2.91
CA GLY A 149 -2.05 -8.68 -2.70
C GLY A 149 -1.76 -7.26 -2.25
N VAL A 150 -2.51 -6.27 -2.75
CA VAL A 150 -2.36 -4.87 -2.35
C VAL A 150 -3.70 -4.28 -1.95
N GLY A 151 -3.74 -3.68 -0.76
CA GLY A 151 -4.82 -2.80 -0.32
C GLY A 151 -4.27 -1.39 -0.09
N ILE A 152 -4.99 -0.36 -0.52
CA ILE A 152 -4.52 1.02 -0.40
C ILE A 152 -5.06 1.63 0.89
N CYS A 153 -4.17 2.08 1.78
CA CYS A 153 -4.44 2.88 2.98
C CYS A 153 -5.67 2.41 3.76
N TRP A 154 -6.84 3.06 3.59
CA TRP A 154 -8.07 2.75 4.34
C TRP A 154 -8.51 1.29 4.23
N ASP A 155 -8.17 0.59 3.13
CA ASP A 155 -8.40 -0.86 2.98
C ASP A 155 -7.74 -1.68 4.09
N GLN A 156 -6.68 -1.16 4.71
CA GLN A 156 -5.91 -1.82 5.78
C GLN A 156 -6.71 -2.03 7.07
N TRP A 157 -7.81 -1.28 7.26
CA TRP A 157 -8.64 -1.42 8.46
C TRP A 157 -9.66 -2.57 8.35
N TYR A 158 -9.88 -3.07 7.13
CA TYR A 158 -10.91 -4.08 6.84
C TYR A 158 -10.29 -5.47 6.76
N PRO A 159 -10.57 -6.36 7.75
CA PRO A 159 -10.12 -7.75 7.70
C PRO A 159 -10.55 -8.49 6.45
N GLU A 160 -11.68 -8.09 5.85
CA GLU A 160 -12.22 -8.63 4.62
C GLU A 160 -11.28 -8.43 3.43
N THR A 161 -10.60 -7.27 3.35
CA THR A 161 -9.62 -6.99 2.30
C THR A 161 -8.46 -8.00 2.35
N ALA A 162 -7.85 -8.13 3.51
CA ALA A 162 -6.74 -9.08 3.70
C ALA A 162 -7.20 -10.52 3.42
N ARG A 163 -8.34 -10.92 4.00
CA ARG A 163 -8.87 -12.28 3.85
C ARG A 163 -9.26 -12.60 2.40
N ALA A 164 -9.87 -11.66 1.67
CA ALA A 164 -10.19 -11.85 0.27
C ALA A 164 -8.94 -12.06 -0.58
N MET A 165 -7.93 -11.22 -0.44
CA MET A 165 -6.66 -11.38 -1.17
C MET A 165 -5.97 -12.71 -0.84
N MET A 166 -6.02 -13.14 0.41
CA MET A 166 -5.47 -14.44 0.80
C MET A 166 -6.23 -15.61 0.18
N LEU A 167 -7.55 -15.53 0.09
CA LEU A 167 -8.37 -16.55 -0.58
C LEU A 167 -8.14 -16.57 -2.09
N MET A 168 -7.71 -15.44 -2.67
CA MET A 168 -7.26 -15.36 -4.07
C MET A 168 -5.81 -15.88 -4.25
N GLY A 169 -5.13 -16.25 -3.17
CA GLY A 169 -3.82 -16.89 -3.21
C GLY A 169 -2.64 -15.97 -2.95
N ALA A 170 -2.82 -14.82 -2.30
CA ALA A 170 -1.71 -13.93 -1.93
C ALA A 170 -0.69 -14.63 -1.03
N ASP A 171 0.57 -14.33 -1.26
CA ASP A 171 1.73 -14.80 -0.48
C ASP A 171 2.35 -13.68 0.34
N ILE A 172 2.12 -12.42 -0.06
CA ILE A 172 2.58 -11.20 0.61
C ILE A 172 1.46 -10.17 0.48
N LEU A 173 1.19 -9.42 1.54
CA LEU A 173 0.25 -8.29 1.53
C LEU A 173 1.02 -6.97 1.63
N LEU A 174 0.66 -6.02 0.77
CA LEU A 174 1.26 -4.70 0.71
C LEU A 174 0.20 -3.62 0.99
N TYR A 175 0.58 -2.60 1.76
CA TYR A 175 -0.28 -1.47 2.09
C TYR A 175 0.47 -0.13 1.92
N PRO A 176 0.42 0.49 0.72
CA PRO A 176 0.83 1.88 0.56
C PRO A 176 -0.17 2.78 1.27
N THR A 177 0.32 3.77 2.03
CA THR A 177 -0.50 4.52 2.96
C THR A 177 -0.11 6.00 2.98
N ALA A 178 -1.09 6.86 3.28
CA ALA A 178 -0.94 8.24 3.67
C ALA A 178 -1.80 8.46 4.93
N ILE A 179 -1.25 8.18 6.10
CA ILE A 179 -1.95 8.30 7.39
C ILE A 179 -1.11 9.07 8.39
N GLY A 180 -1.76 9.92 9.15
CA GLY A 180 -1.13 10.81 10.12
C GLY A 180 -2.01 11.07 11.33
N THR A 181 -1.82 12.25 11.93
CA THR A 181 -2.63 12.71 13.05
C THR A 181 -4.06 12.99 12.63
N GLU A 182 -4.94 13.03 13.61
CA GLU A 182 -6.33 13.41 13.44
C GLU A 182 -6.48 14.92 13.74
N PRO A 183 -6.65 15.81 12.73
CA PRO A 183 -6.65 17.26 12.97
C PRO A 183 -7.75 17.73 13.94
N HIS A 184 -8.86 16.99 14.05
CA HIS A 184 -9.98 17.28 14.92
C HIS A 184 -9.81 16.75 16.36
N ASP A 185 -8.85 15.86 16.60
CA ASP A 185 -8.57 15.27 17.91
C ASP A 185 -7.05 15.11 18.12
N PRO A 186 -6.36 16.19 18.57
CA PRO A 186 -4.90 16.17 18.72
C PRO A 186 -4.37 15.15 19.76
N ASP A 187 -5.24 14.68 20.66
CA ASP A 187 -4.87 13.71 21.69
C ASP A 187 -4.97 12.27 21.20
N LEU A 188 -5.59 12.04 20.03
CA LEU A 188 -5.75 10.72 19.44
C LEU A 188 -4.50 10.30 18.66
N ASP A 189 -3.73 9.36 19.20
CA ASP A 189 -2.63 8.70 18.49
C ASP A 189 -3.11 7.39 17.87
N THR A 190 -3.34 7.40 16.55
CA THR A 190 -3.75 6.23 15.77
C THR A 190 -2.58 5.37 15.28
N SER A 191 -1.34 5.80 15.45
CA SER A 191 -0.16 5.12 14.90
C SER A 191 -0.02 3.67 15.38
N ARG A 192 -0.31 3.44 16.66
CA ARG A 192 -0.27 2.09 17.24
C ARG A 192 -1.46 1.23 16.81
N LEU A 193 -2.64 1.84 16.63
CA LEU A 193 -3.83 1.15 16.15
C LEU A 193 -3.62 0.70 14.72
N TRP A 194 -3.11 1.59 13.87
CA TRP A 194 -2.80 1.34 12.47
C TRP A 194 -1.87 0.12 12.31
N ARG A 195 -0.74 0.10 13.02
CA ARG A 195 0.19 -1.05 12.96
C ARG A 195 -0.46 -2.35 13.46
N ARG A 196 -1.22 -2.29 14.56
CA ARG A 196 -1.89 -3.47 15.12
C ARG A 196 -2.94 -4.07 14.19
N ALA A 197 -3.68 -3.26 13.42
CA ALA A 197 -4.63 -3.75 12.44
C ALA A 197 -3.93 -4.66 11.41
N MET A 198 -2.83 -4.21 10.84
CA MET A 198 -2.07 -4.97 9.83
C MET A 198 -1.30 -6.16 10.44
N ILE A 199 -0.77 -6.04 11.66
CA ILE A 199 -0.22 -7.18 12.40
C ILE A 199 -1.31 -8.24 12.62
N GLY A 200 -2.55 -7.82 12.94
CA GLY A 200 -3.69 -8.74 13.02
C GLY A 200 -3.94 -9.49 11.71
N HIS A 201 -3.76 -8.82 10.57
CA HIS A 201 -3.85 -9.47 9.25
C HIS A 201 -2.71 -10.46 9.02
N ALA A 202 -1.47 -10.09 9.39
CA ALA A 202 -0.33 -11.00 9.28
C ALA A 202 -0.59 -12.28 10.05
N VAL A 203 -0.97 -12.18 11.32
CA VAL A 203 -1.20 -13.32 12.22
C VAL A 203 -2.40 -14.16 11.79
N SER A 204 -3.55 -13.53 11.55
CA SER A 204 -4.81 -14.25 11.24
C SER A 204 -4.80 -14.92 9.85
N ASN A 205 -3.93 -14.47 8.96
CA ASN A 205 -3.77 -15.05 7.62
C ASN A 205 -2.46 -15.81 7.44
N VAL A 206 -1.56 -15.76 8.42
CA VAL A 206 -0.21 -16.36 8.37
C VAL A 206 0.52 -15.91 7.10
N VAL A 207 0.73 -14.59 6.98
CA VAL A 207 1.26 -13.94 5.78
C VAL A 207 2.16 -12.76 6.14
N PRO A 208 3.31 -12.58 5.48
CA PRO A 208 4.11 -11.36 5.62
C PRO A 208 3.34 -10.12 5.16
N VAL A 209 3.55 -9.00 5.86
CA VAL A 209 2.96 -7.70 5.52
C VAL A 209 4.04 -6.64 5.37
N VAL A 210 3.89 -5.79 4.36
CA VAL A 210 4.73 -4.62 4.10
C VAL A 210 3.83 -3.38 4.10
N ALA A 211 4.12 -2.41 4.93
CA ALA A 211 3.40 -1.15 5.02
C ALA A 211 4.34 0.03 4.81
N SER A 212 4.01 0.90 3.88
CA SER A 212 4.77 2.11 3.55
C SER A 212 3.90 3.33 3.83
N ASN A 213 4.40 4.28 4.60
CA ASN A 213 3.72 5.52 4.93
C ASN A 213 4.63 6.72 4.72
N ARG A 214 4.02 7.87 4.45
CA ARG A 214 4.73 9.16 4.37
C ARG A 214 5.01 9.74 5.75
N ILE A 215 5.91 10.72 5.80
CA ILE A 215 6.21 11.54 6.97
C ILE A 215 6.13 13.04 6.63
N GLY A 216 6.24 13.87 7.65
CA GLY A 216 6.27 15.33 7.49
C GLY A 216 4.96 15.98 7.86
N THR A 217 4.93 17.30 7.77
CA THR A 217 3.74 18.11 8.06
C THR A 217 3.28 18.79 6.78
N GLU A 218 2.05 18.57 6.42
CA GLU A 218 1.39 19.12 5.25
C GLU A 218 0.19 19.93 5.74
N GLY A 219 0.31 21.25 5.72
CA GLY A 219 -0.67 22.15 6.37
C GLY A 219 -0.73 21.91 7.88
N ASP A 220 -1.89 21.55 8.37
CA ASP A 220 -2.18 21.26 9.78
C ASP A 220 -2.07 19.75 10.13
N GLN A 221 -1.85 18.90 9.16
CA GLN A 221 -1.75 17.46 9.37
C GLN A 221 -0.30 16.98 9.39
N ARG A 222 0.07 16.21 10.42
CA ARG A 222 1.36 15.54 10.51
C ARG A 222 1.21 14.07 10.19
N PHE A 223 1.91 13.61 9.15
CA PHE A 223 2.04 12.20 8.81
C PHE A 223 3.11 11.56 9.70
N TYR A 224 2.77 10.44 10.33
CA TYR A 224 3.56 9.90 11.43
C TYR A 224 4.49 8.75 11.04
N GLY A 225 4.65 8.45 9.74
CA GLY A 225 5.57 7.39 9.30
C GLY A 225 5.24 6.02 9.87
N HIS A 226 6.18 5.45 10.62
CA HIS A 226 6.08 4.11 11.21
C HIS A 226 5.91 3.00 10.18
N SER A 227 6.45 3.16 8.97
CA SER A 227 6.52 2.10 7.97
C SER A 227 7.16 0.85 8.55
N PHE A 228 6.72 -0.32 8.11
CA PHE A 228 7.26 -1.58 8.65
C PHE A 228 7.13 -2.75 7.67
N ILE A 229 7.92 -3.77 7.97
CA ILE A 229 7.83 -5.10 7.36
C ILE A 229 7.72 -6.10 8.50
N CYS A 230 6.70 -6.96 8.49
CA CYS A 230 6.60 -8.05 9.44
C CYS A 230 6.49 -9.42 8.75
N ASP A 231 6.85 -10.45 9.50
CA ASP A 231 6.70 -11.83 9.05
C ASP A 231 5.25 -12.35 9.21
N GLU A 232 5.05 -13.60 8.90
CA GLU A 232 3.75 -14.28 8.99
C GLU A 232 3.25 -14.52 10.43
N ARG A 233 4.05 -14.19 11.43
CA ARG A 233 3.68 -14.25 12.86
C ARG A 233 3.35 -12.89 13.42
N GLY A 234 3.61 -11.83 12.63
CA GLY A 234 3.45 -10.45 13.02
C GLY A 234 4.68 -9.86 13.71
N ASP A 235 5.80 -10.57 13.73
CA ASP A 235 7.06 -10.06 14.28
C ASP A 235 7.69 -9.07 13.30
N TYR A 236 8.13 -7.90 13.78
CA TYR A 236 8.79 -6.90 12.94
C TYR A 236 10.15 -7.40 12.46
N LEU A 237 10.32 -7.47 11.15
CA LEU A 237 11.60 -7.72 10.48
C LEU A 237 12.39 -6.44 10.26
N ALA A 238 11.67 -5.34 10.04
CA ALA A 238 12.22 -3.98 9.93
C ALA A 238 11.11 -2.97 10.22
N GLU A 239 11.44 -1.86 10.88
CA GLU A 239 10.51 -0.77 11.15
C GLU A 239 11.24 0.57 11.21
N PHE A 240 10.51 1.64 10.86
CA PHE A 240 10.89 3.02 11.08
C PHE A 240 10.08 3.64 12.24
N GLY A 241 10.63 4.66 12.85
CA GLY A 241 9.91 5.58 13.72
C GLY A 241 9.18 6.68 12.93
N PRO A 242 8.77 7.75 13.64
CA PRO A 242 7.88 8.76 13.07
C PRO A 242 8.56 9.79 12.16
N SER A 243 9.88 9.79 12.05
CA SER A 243 10.63 10.88 11.38
C SER A 243 11.79 10.42 10.50
N GLU A 244 12.10 9.12 10.47
CA GLU A 244 13.19 8.63 9.66
C GLU A 244 12.80 8.61 8.18
N THR A 245 13.70 9.09 7.32
CA THR A 245 13.59 8.98 5.86
C THR A 245 14.51 7.88 5.36
N GLY A 246 14.02 7.03 4.46
CA GLY A 246 14.87 6.01 3.85
C GLY A 246 14.12 4.77 3.40
N VAL A 247 14.84 3.66 3.41
CA VAL A 247 14.40 2.37 2.89
C VAL A 247 14.48 1.32 3.99
N LEU A 248 13.36 0.66 4.28
CA LEU A 248 13.36 -0.60 5.01
C LEU A 248 13.53 -1.74 4.01
N VAL A 249 14.45 -2.65 4.26
CA VAL A 249 14.63 -3.88 3.48
C VAL A 249 14.64 -5.08 4.42
N ALA A 250 13.80 -6.07 4.12
CA ALA A 250 13.78 -7.33 4.85
C ALA A 250 13.58 -8.52 3.91
N THR A 251 14.04 -9.68 4.34
CA THR A 251 13.79 -10.94 3.64
C THR A 251 12.56 -11.62 4.23
N VAL A 252 11.57 -11.91 3.39
CA VAL A 252 10.39 -12.70 3.76
C VAL A 252 10.48 -14.11 3.14
N ASP A 253 10.01 -15.13 3.87
CA ASP A 253 10.00 -16.52 3.43
C ASP A 253 8.56 -16.97 3.18
N THR A 254 8.12 -16.89 1.92
CA THR A 254 6.76 -17.26 1.51
C THR A 254 6.50 -18.76 1.61
N VAL A 255 7.54 -19.60 1.51
CA VAL A 255 7.40 -21.06 1.67
C VAL A 255 7.23 -21.42 3.13
N GLN A 256 7.99 -20.79 4.02
CA GLN A 256 7.81 -20.97 5.46
C GLN A 256 6.42 -20.52 5.89
N ALA A 257 5.95 -19.36 5.43
CA ALA A 257 4.60 -18.88 5.69
C ALA A 257 3.52 -19.89 5.22
N LYS A 258 3.67 -20.47 4.02
CA LYS A 258 2.77 -21.52 3.53
C LYS A 258 2.77 -22.78 4.41
N LYS A 259 3.94 -23.21 4.91
CA LYS A 259 4.05 -24.34 5.82
C LYS A 259 3.37 -24.06 7.17
N HIS A 260 3.61 -22.89 7.73
CA HIS A 260 2.97 -22.45 8.97
C HIS A 260 1.45 -22.36 8.81
N ARG A 261 0.97 -21.76 7.71
CA ARG A 261 -0.46 -21.65 7.39
C ARG A 261 -1.14 -23.01 7.30
N ALA A 262 -0.49 -23.98 6.65
CA ALA A 262 -0.99 -25.33 6.58
C ALA A 262 -1.01 -26.03 7.95
N ALA A 263 0.03 -25.86 8.74
CA ALA A 263 0.15 -26.46 10.09
C ALA A 263 -0.89 -25.89 11.05
N PHE A 264 -1.10 -24.58 11.09
CA PHE A 264 -2.14 -23.94 11.91
C PHE A 264 -3.55 -24.30 11.47
N GLY A 265 -3.77 -24.53 10.18
CA GLY A 265 -5.06 -24.96 9.65
C GLY A 265 -6.13 -23.85 9.57
N PHE A 266 -5.77 -22.58 9.73
CA PHE A 266 -6.74 -21.46 9.74
C PHE A 266 -7.62 -21.39 8.48
N PHE A 267 -7.11 -21.80 7.32
CA PHE A 267 -7.88 -21.84 6.08
C PHE A 267 -8.67 -23.13 5.90
N ARG A 268 -8.15 -24.28 6.42
CA ARG A 268 -8.85 -25.56 6.43
C ARG A 268 -10.09 -25.52 7.32
N ASP A 269 -9.97 -24.86 8.46
CA ASP A 269 -10.99 -24.84 9.51
C ASP A 269 -11.99 -23.69 9.35
N ARG A 270 -11.95 -22.98 8.21
CA ARG A 270 -12.94 -21.95 7.88
C ARG A 270 -14.34 -22.56 7.74
N ARG A 271 -15.35 -21.80 8.15
CA ARG A 271 -16.77 -22.18 8.11
C ARG A 271 -17.54 -21.19 7.24
N PRO A 272 -17.34 -21.17 5.89
CA PRO A 272 -17.96 -20.18 5.00
C PRO A 272 -19.49 -20.10 5.13
N GLU A 273 -20.13 -21.23 5.45
CA GLU A 273 -21.59 -21.32 5.67
C GLU A 273 -22.09 -20.45 6.85
N LEU A 274 -21.20 -20.06 7.76
CA LEU A 274 -21.52 -19.19 8.89
C LEU A 274 -21.27 -17.70 8.59
N TYR A 275 -20.62 -17.37 7.47
CA TYR A 275 -20.14 -16.02 7.17
C TYR A 275 -21.09 -15.18 6.32
N GLY A 276 -22.29 -15.72 6.01
CA GLY A 276 -23.25 -15.01 5.16
C GLY A 276 -23.64 -13.61 5.68
N ARG A 277 -23.59 -13.40 7.00
CA ARG A 277 -23.85 -12.08 7.60
C ARG A 277 -22.84 -11.01 7.20
N LEU A 278 -21.58 -11.39 6.90
CA LEU A 278 -20.52 -10.46 6.49
C LEU A 278 -20.74 -9.86 5.09
N THR A 279 -21.68 -10.39 4.32
CA THR A 279 -22.00 -9.93 2.96
C THR A 279 -23.37 -9.26 2.86
N GLN A 280 -23.98 -8.95 3.99
CA GLN A 280 -25.30 -8.31 4.07
C GLN A 280 -25.12 -6.90 4.64
N ASP A 281 -25.85 -5.94 4.06
CA ASP A 281 -26.04 -4.64 4.67
C ASP A 281 -26.84 -4.77 5.98
N ILE A 282 -26.52 -3.89 6.94
CA ILE A 282 -27.15 -3.88 8.26
C ILE A 282 -28.42 -3.03 8.21
#